data_d8b1df167f6afbbfc36ac7474c3226af
#
_entry.id   d8b1df167f6afbbfc36ac7474c3226af
#
_cell.length_a   1.000
_cell.length_b   1.000
_cell.length_c   1.000
_cell.angle_alpha   90.00
_cell.angle_beta   90.00
_cell.angle_gamma   90.00
#
_symmetry.space_group_name_H-M   'P 1'
#
loop_
_entity.id
_entity.type
_entity.pdbx_description
1 polymer ?
#
loop_
_entity_poly.entity_id
_entity_poly.type
_entity_poly.pdbx_seq_one_letter_code
_entity_poly.pdbx_strand_id
1 'polypeptide(L)'
;MKKLRWTLVLLLPFAIHAQSPISFSDLSFWKNTGKSNWQIASDAQADLNKPEVLSTQPGSGILVNLPNKENRSNLVSNKEYGDFDATFEFMMATHSNSGFYLQGRYELQLMDSWGVKNPNTGDCGGIYKRRKFNPKEYLYEGHAPRVNACLAPGLWQKMEVSFQAPRFDAQGKKIANAKVISVKLNGMIIHENVELTGPTGGPISEIEVAKGPFMIQGDHGAVAFRNLTVTDLGSTPAAMAPVNYQVYYGNFKSIQEFITKKPDASGVTDKLTWDVSSKPFHYAEIFKTSLNIPKAGKHQIEFEIAGKHWISINGKEIFKEENEENNRRKTQVIELPEGKVDLQITLIKTKKSVDNKLGFWVKGPEFRSTAYHSLGSYLGSSSDDPILLDAKEPIVFRSFVDLMKNGKRGRRIAHAVNVGNPSNLHYTYDLENGSIAQIWKGDFLNTTPMWDSRGDGSSRPRGAVLYLPNVPLIVQNQNLISLEDQPDPTANFKTKGYIMDDQDLPTFLYEVSGSDVEDKIRIIDHKYLERNINIKNPAAGQKIRIGMSSEIKEMGDNLYALDGKSYYIKAVGASIEGSGFNKVLTLPAAEKVHYSILW
;
A
#
# COMPACT_ATOMS: atom_id res chain seq x y z
N MET A 1 -23.49 -10.72 -51.81
CA MET A 1 -22.53 -11.28 -50.85
C MET A 1 -21.59 -10.18 -50.41
N LYS A 2 -21.85 -9.56 -49.24
CA LYS A 2 -20.96 -8.51 -48.66
C LYS A 2 -19.98 -9.20 -47.75
N LYS A 3 -18.69 -9.12 -48.08
CA LYS A 3 -17.61 -9.65 -47.25
C LYS A 3 -17.39 -8.74 -46.03
N LEU A 4 -17.73 -9.25 -44.86
CA LEU A 4 -17.45 -8.61 -43.57
C LEU A 4 -15.97 -8.79 -43.25
N ARG A 5 -15.18 -7.68 -43.26
CA ARG A 5 -13.79 -7.69 -42.83
C ARG A 5 -13.78 -7.50 -41.31
N TRP A 6 -13.38 -8.53 -40.59
CA TRP A 6 -13.06 -8.45 -39.15
C TRP A 6 -11.67 -7.81 -38.97
N THR A 7 -11.64 -6.62 -38.43
CA THR A 7 -10.39 -5.99 -37.99
C THR A 7 -10.09 -6.51 -36.58
N LEU A 8 -9.09 -7.37 -36.49
CA LEU A 8 -8.58 -7.87 -35.21
C LEU A 8 -7.84 -6.71 -34.50
N VAL A 9 -8.47 -6.10 -33.51
CA VAL A 9 -7.81 -5.14 -32.61
C VAL A 9 -7.00 -5.95 -31.60
N LEU A 10 -5.71 -6.04 -31.82
CA LEU A 10 -4.77 -6.55 -30.82
C LEU A 10 -4.70 -5.56 -29.67
N LEU A 11 -5.37 -5.86 -28.56
CA LEU A 11 -5.16 -5.22 -27.28
C LEU A 11 -3.80 -5.69 -26.74
N LEU A 12 -2.75 -4.94 -27.02
CA LEU A 12 -1.46 -5.10 -26.36
C LEU A 12 -1.62 -4.72 -24.88
N PRO A 13 -1.15 -5.53 -23.92
CA PRO A 13 -1.23 -5.18 -22.50
C PRO A 13 -0.38 -3.93 -22.24
N PHE A 14 -0.96 -2.96 -21.58
CA PHE A 14 -0.31 -1.72 -21.18
C PHE A 14 0.84 -2.01 -20.20
N ALA A 15 2.05 -2.02 -20.66
CA ALA A 15 3.23 -1.98 -19.80
C ALA A 15 3.41 -0.55 -19.26
N ILE A 16 2.69 -0.22 -18.20
CA ILE A 16 2.99 0.97 -17.40
C ILE A 16 4.21 0.62 -16.57
N HIS A 17 5.34 1.27 -16.81
CA HIS A 17 6.62 1.17 -16.08
C HIS A 17 6.87 -0.24 -15.54
N ALA A 18 7.54 -1.07 -16.31
CA ALA A 18 7.97 -2.36 -15.82
C ALA A 18 8.95 -2.13 -14.65
N GLN A 19 8.46 -2.36 -13.43
CA GLN A 19 9.35 -2.58 -12.29
C GLN A 19 10.30 -3.69 -12.70
N SER A 20 11.61 -3.45 -12.63
CA SER A 20 12.59 -4.48 -12.96
C SER A 20 12.71 -5.41 -11.74
N PRO A 21 12.23 -6.65 -11.83
CA PRO A 21 12.40 -7.61 -10.75
C PRO A 21 13.88 -7.95 -10.61
N ILE A 22 14.36 -7.95 -9.38
CA ILE A 22 15.69 -8.43 -9.04
C ILE A 22 15.55 -9.92 -8.76
N SER A 23 16.21 -10.73 -9.58
CA SER A 23 16.15 -12.18 -9.44
C SER A 23 16.93 -12.64 -8.20
N PHE A 24 16.36 -13.57 -7.46
CA PHE A 24 17.04 -14.36 -6.44
C PHE A 24 17.28 -15.81 -6.92
N SER A 25 17.71 -15.95 -8.19
CA SER A 25 18.22 -17.22 -8.71
C SER A 25 19.65 -17.49 -8.26
N ASP A 26 20.41 -16.43 -8.00
CA ASP A 26 21.78 -16.43 -7.52
C ASP A 26 22.10 -15.13 -6.77
N LEU A 27 23.36 -14.95 -6.37
CA LEU A 27 23.86 -13.75 -5.68
C LEU A 27 24.53 -12.74 -6.62
N SER A 28 24.43 -12.86 -7.93
CA SER A 28 25.17 -12.04 -8.91
C SER A 28 24.83 -10.55 -8.85
N PHE A 29 23.64 -10.19 -8.40
CA PHE A 29 23.22 -8.81 -8.17
C PHE A 29 23.91 -8.16 -6.96
N TRP A 30 24.47 -8.97 -6.06
CA TRP A 30 25.01 -8.56 -4.77
C TRP A 30 26.49 -8.86 -4.64
N LYS A 31 27.17 -8.13 -3.78
CA LYS A 31 28.50 -8.42 -3.26
C LYS A 31 28.48 -8.45 -1.74
N ASN A 32 29.19 -9.41 -1.17
CA ASN A 32 29.38 -9.50 0.28
C ASN A 32 30.44 -8.50 0.75
N THR A 33 30.25 -7.98 1.97
CA THR A 33 31.26 -7.14 2.63
C THR A 33 32.28 -7.97 3.45
N GLY A 34 32.08 -9.29 3.53
CA GLY A 34 32.94 -10.23 4.28
C GLY A 34 32.61 -11.68 3.91
N LYS A 35 32.87 -12.61 4.85
CA LYS A 35 32.48 -14.01 4.65
C LYS A 35 30.96 -14.14 4.58
N SER A 36 30.48 -14.89 3.57
CA SER A 36 29.06 -14.96 3.28
C SER A 36 28.29 -15.79 4.31
N ASN A 37 27.18 -15.22 4.77
CA ASN A 37 26.11 -15.82 5.55
C ASN A 37 24.80 -15.87 4.73
N TRP A 38 24.88 -15.48 3.45
CA TRP A 38 23.76 -15.39 2.54
C TRP A 38 23.67 -16.59 1.62
N GLN A 39 22.45 -17.05 1.38
CA GLN A 39 22.16 -18.14 0.47
C GLN A 39 20.84 -17.92 -0.28
N ILE A 40 20.66 -18.69 -1.35
CA ILE A 40 19.43 -18.73 -2.13
C ILE A 40 18.66 -20.00 -1.74
N ALA A 41 17.35 -19.87 -1.60
CA ALA A 41 16.46 -20.95 -1.19
C ALA A 41 15.14 -20.93 -1.98
N SER A 42 14.37 -22.01 -1.92
CA SER A 42 12.99 -22.08 -2.46
C SER A 42 11.94 -21.85 -1.38
N ASP A 43 12.24 -22.07 -0.12
CA ASP A 43 11.37 -21.79 1.03
C ASP A 43 12.21 -21.36 2.24
N ALA A 44 11.58 -20.53 3.09
CA ALA A 44 12.11 -20.13 4.39
C ALA A 44 10.99 -20.23 5.43
N GLN A 45 11.34 -20.65 6.65
CA GLN A 45 10.38 -20.87 7.72
C GLN A 45 10.98 -20.49 9.07
N ALA A 46 10.29 -19.68 9.86
CA ALA A 46 10.62 -19.42 11.25
C ALA A 46 9.98 -20.44 12.18
N ASP A 47 10.65 -20.71 13.29
CA ASP A 47 10.08 -21.39 14.44
C ASP A 47 9.77 -20.32 15.50
N LEU A 48 8.50 -20.18 15.89
CA LEU A 48 8.08 -19.16 16.84
C LEU A 48 8.68 -19.35 18.25
N ASN A 49 9.19 -20.54 18.54
CA ASN A 49 9.81 -20.90 19.81
C ASN A 49 11.35 -20.79 19.79
N LYS A 50 11.95 -20.52 18.62
CA LYS A 50 13.41 -20.42 18.46
C LYS A 50 13.81 -19.04 17.95
N PRO A 51 14.43 -18.21 18.80
CA PRO A 51 14.87 -16.89 18.38
C PRO A 51 15.95 -16.94 17.30
N GLU A 52 15.93 -15.98 16.40
CA GLU A 52 16.95 -15.73 15.38
C GLU A 52 17.22 -16.88 14.40
N VAL A 53 16.29 -17.82 14.24
CA VAL A 53 16.48 -19.01 13.38
C VAL A 53 15.45 -19.02 12.25
N LEU A 54 15.95 -19.20 11.02
CA LEU A 54 15.16 -19.59 9.86
C LEU A 54 15.67 -20.95 9.35
N SER A 55 14.77 -21.88 9.07
CA SER A 55 15.07 -23.07 8.29
C SER A 55 14.78 -22.80 6.81
N THR A 56 15.52 -23.47 5.91
CA THR A 56 15.42 -23.25 4.46
C THR A 56 15.29 -24.55 3.71
N GLN A 57 14.74 -24.47 2.48
CA GLN A 57 14.73 -25.57 1.52
C GLN A 57 15.60 -25.21 0.32
N PRO A 58 16.39 -26.15 -0.23
CA PRO A 58 17.19 -25.90 -1.44
C PRO A 58 16.31 -25.46 -2.61
N GLY A 59 16.84 -24.56 -3.45
CA GLY A 59 16.14 -24.05 -4.63
C GLY A 59 16.45 -22.60 -4.89
N SER A 60 15.50 -21.85 -5.48
CA SER A 60 15.69 -20.44 -5.85
C SER A 60 14.44 -19.61 -5.58
N GLY A 61 14.58 -18.29 -5.64
CA GLY A 61 13.50 -17.32 -5.50
C GLY A 61 13.49 -16.56 -4.17
N ILE A 62 14.22 -17.03 -3.17
CA ILE A 62 14.33 -16.40 -1.85
C ILE A 62 15.80 -16.20 -1.50
N LEU A 63 16.14 -14.98 -1.11
CA LEU A 63 17.44 -14.62 -0.53
C LEU A 63 17.33 -14.75 0.98
N VAL A 64 18.21 -15.51 1.62
CA VAL A 64 18.17 -15.77 3.07
C VAL A 64 19.48 -15.45 3.72
N ASN A 65 19.42 -14.72 4.83
CA ASN A 65 20.51 -14.46 5.74
C ASN A 65 20.47 -15.43 6.93
N LEU A 66 21.56 -16.15 7.16
CA LEU A 66 21.74 -17.04 8.31
C LEU A 66 23.06 -16.72 9.01
N PRO A 67 23.13 -15.63 9.79
CA PRO A 67 24.37 -15.21 10.42
C PRO A 67 24.80 -16.17 11.54
N ASN A 68 26.10 -16.29 11.72
CA ASN A 68 26.71 -17.01 12.83
C ASN A 68 27.93 -16.25 13.34
N LYS A 69 28.64 -16.78 14.33
CA LYS A 69 29.79 -16.08 14.95
C LYS A 69 30.90 -15.69 13.96
N GLU A 70 31.08 -16.48 12.88
CA GLU A 70 32.18 -16.30 11.92
C GLU A 70 31.74 -15.57 10.63
N ASN A 71 30.47 -15.72 10.24
CA ASN A 71 29.92 -15.23 8.99
C ASN A 71 28.80 -14.22 9.29
N ARG A 72 29.12 -12.92 9.18
CA ARG A 72 28.25 -11.78 9.50
C ARG A 72 28.51 -10.64 8.53
N SER A 73 28.16 -10.84 7.26
CA SER A 73 28.43 -9.84 6.25
C SER A 73 27.16 -9.21 5.72
N ASN A 74 27.23 -7.91 5.45
CA ASN A 74 26.18 -7.20 4.72
C ASN A 74 26.26 -7.55 3.24
N LEU A 75 25.12 -7.48 2.56
CA LEU A 75 25.04 -7.52 1.09
C LEU A 75 24.91 -6.10 0.56
N VAL A 76 25.69 -5.79 -0.48
CA VAL A 76 25.64 -4.49 -1.18
C VAL A 76 25.29 -4.74 -2.64
N SER A 77 24.35 -4.01 -3.20
CA SER A 77 24.00 -4.16 -4.63
C SER A 77 25.14 -3.71 -5.53
N ASN A 78 25.29 -4.37 -6.69
CA ASN A 78 26.27 -3.95 -7.70
C ASN A 78 25.79 -2.71 -8.47
N LYS A 79 24.48 -2.44 -8.48
CA LYS A 79 23.88 -1.27 -9.12
C LYS A 79 23.63 -0.18 -8.07
N GLU A 80 23.86 1.07 -8.48
CA GLU A 80 23.56 2.27 -7.71
C GLU A 80 22.28 2.95 -8.20
N TYR A 81 21.56 3.58 -7.28
CA TYR A 81 20.28 4.24 -7.53
C TYR A 81 20.29 5.67 -6.99
N GLY A 82 19.67 6.58 -7.75
CA GLY A 82 19.33 7.93 -7.32
C GLY A 82 17.96 7.93 -6.64
N ASP A 83 16.99 8.59 -7.26
CA ASP A 83 15.59 8.47 -6.88
C ASP A 83 15.06 7.10 -7.33
N PHE A 84 14.25 6.47 -6.49
CA PHE A 84 13.65 5.19 -6.83
C PHE A 84 12.34 4.94 -6.08
N ASP A 85 11.53 4.05 -6.64
CA ASP A 85 10.48 3.35 -5.92
C ASP A 85 10.87 1.87 -5.83
N ALA A 86 10.85 1.31 -4.64
CA ALA A 86 11.18 -0.09 -4.40
C ALA A 86 10.05 -0.80 -3.67
N THR A 87 9.86 -2.06 -4.00
CA THR A 87 8.95 -2.96 -3.28
C THR A 87 9.66 -4.28 -3.04
N PHE A 88 9.58 -4.80 -1.83
CA PHE A 88 10.10 -6.12 -1.48
C PHE A 88 9.26 -6.78 -0.41
N GLU A 89 9.32 -8.10 -0.38
CA GLU A 89 8.78 -8.87 0.73
C GLU A 89 9.92 -9.42 1.58
N PHE A 90 9.71 -9.42 2.90
CA PHE A 90 10.69 -9.94 3.86
C PHE A 90 10.00 -10.78 4.94
N MET A 91 10.76 -11.68 5.53
CA MET A 91 10.34 -12.55 6.63
C MET A 91 11.37 -12.46 7.75
N MET A 92 10.93 -12.13 8.96
CA MET A 92 11.78 -12.10 10.14
C MET A 92 11.69 -13.42 10.91
N ALA A 93 12.80 -13.88 11.47
CA ALA A 93 12.74 -14.86 12.56
C ALA A 93 12.30 -14.18 13.86
N THR A 94 11.88 -14.95 14.85
CA THR A 94 11.55 -14.44 16.19
C THR A 94 12.77 -13.72 16.79
N HIS A 95 12.56 -12.52 17.34
CA HIS A 95 13.59 -11.63 17.93
C HIS A 95 14.72 -11.24 16.96
N SER A 96 14.55 -11.44 15.67
CA SER A 96 15.57 -11.12 14.67
C SER A 96 15.61 -9.63 14.36
N ASN A 97 16.80 -9.16 13.97
CA ASN A 97 17.10 -7.79 13.58
C ASN A 97 17.86 -7.79 12.24
N SER A 98 17.53 -6.86 11.35
CA SER A 98 18.19 -6.57 10.09
C SER A 98 17.86 -5.13 9.68
N GLY A 99 18.37 -4.67 8.54
CA GLY A 99 18.08 -3.36 7.99
C GLY A 99 18.17 -3.36 6.47
N PHE A 100 17.30 -2.58 5.82
CA PHE A 100 17.39 -2.28 4.40
C PHE A 100 17.83 -0.84 4.22
N TYR A 101 19.08 -0.64 3.76
CA TYR A 101 19.67 0.69 3.62
C TYR A 101 19.44 1.25 2.23
N LEU A 102 18.72 2.35 2.15
CA LEU A 102 18.54 3.15 0.95
C LEU A 102 19.89 3.84 0.64
N GLN A 103 20.38 3.68 -0.59
CA GLN A 103 21.72 4.13 -1.02
C GLN A 103 22.88 3.65 -0.09
N GLY A 104 22.66 2.56 0.68
CA GLY A 104 23.62 2.09 1.67
C GLY A 104 23.87 3.05 2.84
N ARG A 105 23.03 4.05 3.02
CA ARG A 105 23.22 5.16 3.99
C ARG A 105 22.05 5.37 4.93
N TYR A 106 20.83 5.12 4.49
CA TYR A 106 19.64 5.45 5.25
C TYR A 106 18.88 4.16 5.54
N GLU A 107 18.91 3.74 6.78
CA GLU A 107 18.36 2.46 7.23
C GLU A 107 16.86 2.54 7.47
N LEU A 108 16.12 1.66 6.82
CA LEU A 108 14.80 1.21 7.22
C LEU A 108 14.97 -0.05 8.06
N GLN A 109 14.60 0.03 9.33
CA GLN A 109 14.76 -1.05 10.29
C GLN A 109 13.86 -2.23 9.96
N LEU A 110 14.42 -3.43 9.97
CA LEU A 110 13.70 -4.70 9.89
C LEU A 110 13.91 -5.42 11.21
N MET A 111 12.89 -5.39 12.06
CA MET A 111 12.93 -5.92 13.43
C MET A 111 11.69 -6.75 13.68
N ASP A 112 11.81 -7.84 14.42
CA ASP A 112 10.62 -8.49 14.98
C ASP A 112 9.98 -7.58 16.03
N SER A 113 9.01 -6.82 15.61
CA SER A 113 8.23 -5.90 16.45
C SER A 113 6.81 -6.38 16.65
N TRP A 114 6.56 -7.69 16.48
CA TRP A 114 5.24 -8.27 16.67
C TRP A 114 4.72 -8.05 18.09
N GLY A 115 3.58 -7.38 18.23
CA GLY A 115 2.97 -7.04 19.51
C GLY A 115 3.47 -5.75 20.17
N VAL A 116 4.43 -5.03 19.56
CA VAL A 116 4.82 -3.70 20.05
C VAL A 116 3.66 -2.72 19.83
N LYS A 117 3.15 -2.14 20.91
CA LYS A 117 2.03 -1.20 20.86
C LYS A 117 2.47 0.18 20.38
N ASN A 118 3.54 0.71 20.94
CA ASN A 118 4.08 2.04 20.66
C ASN A 118 5.47 1.89 20.04
N PRO A 119 5.57 1.85 18.71
CA PRO A 119 6.86 1.62 18.05
C PRO A 119 7.79 2.82 18.22
N ASN A 120 9.10 2.55 18.24
CA ASN A 120 10.16 3.52 18.27
C ASN A 120 11.03 3.42 17.01
N THR A 121 12.12 4.18 16.93
CA THR A 121 13.01 4.23 15.75
C THR A 121 13.76 2.93 15.46
N GLY A 122 13.84 2.00 16.42
CA GLY A 122 14.46 0.69 16.27
C GLY A 122 13.47 -0.42 15.92
N ASP A 123 12.17 -0.13 15.87
CA ASP A 123 11.14 -1.10 15.50
C ASP A 123 10.96 -1.20 14.00
N CYS A 124 10.25 -2.25 13.56
CA CYS A 124 10.05 -2.57 12.16
C CYS A 124 9.49 -1.38 11.35
N GLY A 125 10.20 -1.02 10.30
CA GLY A 125 9.89 0.13 9.45
C GLY A 125 10.37 1.47 10.01
N GLY A 126 11.01 1.52 11.17
CA GLY A 126 11.63 2.74 11.69
C GLY A 126 12.75 3.23 10.77
N ILE A 127 12.88 4.54 10.61
CA ILE A 127 14.09 5.16 10.06
C ILE A 127 15.07 5.28 11.23
N TYR A 128 16.15 4.52 11.15
CA TYR A 128 17.05 4.39 12.30
C TYR A 128 17.73 5.71 12.66
N LYS A 129 18.28 5.78 13.87
CA LYS A 129 18.98 6.94 14.39
C LYS A 129 20.31 7.17 13.65
N ARG A 130 20.71 8.41 13.56
CA ARG A 130 22.07 8.79 13.19
C ARG A 130 23.01 8.55 14.36
N ARG A 131 24.30 8.36 14.06
CA ARG A 131 25.34 8.08 15.05
C ARG A 131 26.44 9.13 14.99
N LYS A 132 26.95 9.53 16.14
CA LYS A 132 28.10 10.43 16.27
C LYS A 132 29.04 9.90 17.32
N PHE A 133 30.35 10.02 17.08
CA PHE A 133 31.39 9.41 17.93
C PHE A 133 32.20 10.40 18.80
N ASN A 134 32.00 11.71 18.67
CA ASN A 134 32.79 12.71 19.40
C ASN A 134 31.87 13.60 20.26
N PRO A 135 32.17 13.78 21.57
CA PRO A 135 33.25 13.19 22.39
C PRO A 135 32.99 11.75 22.84
N LYS A 136 31.76 11.28 22.82
CA LYS A 136 31.30 9.91 23.06
C LYS A 136 30.34 9.50 22.00
N GLU A 137 30.21 8.21 21.77
CA GLU A 137 29.16 7.69 20.90
C GLU A 137 27.78 8.04 21.46
N TYR A 138 26.92 8.61 20.62
CA TYR A 138 25.50 8.82 20.89
C TYR A 138 24.67 8.73 19.63
N LEU A 139 23.43 8.31 19.82
CA LEU A 139 22.42 8.21 18.77
C LEU A 139 21.47 9.40 18.88
N TYR A 140 21.12 9.98 17.74
CA TYR A 140 20.24 11.16 17.67
C TYR A 140 19.39 11.11 16.42
N GLU A 141 18.35 11.94 16.35
CA GLU A 141 17.36 11.93 15.27
C GLU A 141 16.69 10.55 15.09
N GLY A 142 16.36 10.19 13.87
CA GLY A 142 15.59 9.00 13.53
C GLY A 142 14.09 9.24 13.64
N HIS A 143 13.30 8.38 12.99
CA HIS A 143 11.86 8.52 12.95
C HIS A 143 11.20 7.19 13.24
N ALA A 144 10.38 7.14 14.29
CA ALA A 144 9.54 5.98 14.58
C ALA A 144 8.46 5.83 13.49
N PRO A 145 8.08 4.61 13.14
CA PRO A 145 6.91 4.43 12.28
C PRO A 145 5.66 4.95 13.01
N ARG A 146 4.75 5.58 12.27
CA ARG A 146 3.53 6.19 12.84
C ARG A 146 2.67 5.16 13.59
N VAL A 147 2.70 3.93 13.15
CA VAL A 147 1.97 2.80 13.73
C VAL A 147 2.73 1.50 13.46
N ASN A 148 2.62 0.53 14.36
CA ASN A 148 3.20 -0.79 14.12
C ASN A 148 2.28 -1.63 13.24
N ALA A 149 2.70 -1.88 12.00
CA ALA A 149 2.04 -2.77 11.05
C ALA A 149 2.81 -4.11 10.86
N CYS A 150 3.75 -4.43 11.76
CA CYS A 150 4.56 -5.65 11.71
C CYS A 150 3.70 -6.89 11.97
N LEU A 151 3.88 -7.92 11.15
CA LEU A 151 3.23 -9.22 11.29
C LEU A 151 4.03 -10.16 12.20
N ALA A 152 3.44 -11.31 12.53
CA ALA A 152 4.11 -12.35 13.31
C ALA A 152 5.37 -12.87 12.59
N PRO A 153 6.42 -13.27 13.34
CA PRO A 153 7.61 -13.90 12.76
C PRO A 153 7.25 -15.08 11.84
N GLY A 154 8.02 -15.25 10.77
CA GLY A 154 7.80 -16.30 9.78
C GLY A 154 6.66 -16.02 8.79
N LEU A 155 5.92 -14.93 8.94
CA LEU A 155 5.00 -14.43 7.92
C LEU A 155 5.73 -13.51 6.93
N TRP A 156 5.30 -13.54 5.68
CA TRP A 156 5.80 -12.62 4.67
C TRP A 156 5.19 -11.24 4.85
N GLN A 157 6.04 -10.23 4.93
CA GLN A 157 5.68 -8.83 5.09
C GLN A 157 6.11 -8.04 3.86
N LYS A 158 5.32 -7.06 3.45
CA LYS A 158 5.58 -6.24 2.27
C LYS A 158 6.02 -4.84 2.67
N MET A 159 7.18 -4.41 2.16
CA MET A 159 7.66 -3.03 2.25
C MET A 159 7.56 -2.36 0.89
N GLU A 160 7.01 -1.14 0.86
CA GLU A 160 6.96 -0.29 -0.32
C GLU A 160 7.60 1.05 0.04
N VAL A 161 8.62 1.45 -0.71
CA VAL A 161 9.45 2.63 -0.43
C VAL A 161 9.47 3.55 -1.62
N SER A 162 9.22 4.84 -1.40
CA SER A 162 9.43 5.91 -2.37
C SER A 162 10.48 6.85 -1.82
N PHE A 163 11.64 6.94 -2.48
CA PHE A 163 12.81 7.63 -2.00
C PHE A 163 13.31 8.67 -3.00
N GLN A 164 13.68 9.84 -2.49
CA GLN A 164 14.38 10.90 -3.21
C GLN A 164 15.81 11.02 -2.67
N ALA A 165 16.79 10.92 -3.55
CA ALA A 165 18.20 11.10 -3.23
C ALA A 165 18.52 12.56 -2.86
N PRO A 166 19.61 12.80 -2.10
CA PRO A 166 20.09 14.15 -1.86
C PRO A 166 20.52 14.82 -3.18
N ARG A 167 20.44 16.15 -3.23
CA ARG A 167 20.82 16.94 -4.40
C ARG A 167 22.12 17.68 -4.15
N PHE A 168 22.92 17.78 -5.19
CA PHE A 168 24.21 18.46 -5.17
C PHE A 168 24.28 19.44 -6.33
N ASP A 169 24.96 20.55 -6.15
CA ASP A 169 25.30 21.50 -7.21
C ASP A 169 26.47 20.98 -8.08
N ALA A 170 26.83 21.76 -9.10
CA ALA A 170 27.93 21.41 -10.01
C ALA A 170 29.31 21.35 -9.31
N GLN A 171 29.46 21.93 -8.14
CA GLN A 171 30.65 21.91 -7.30
C GLN A 171 30.66 20.76 -6.29
N GLY A 172 29.60 19.93 -6.28
CA GLY A 172 29.44 18.81 -5.36
C GLY A 172 28.96 19.19 -3.95
N LYS A 173 28.54 20.43 -3.74
CA LYS A 173 27.95 20.88 -2.47
C LYS A 173 26.50 20.42 -2.39
N LYS A 174 26.12 19.80 -1.26
CA LYS A 174 24.73 19.40 -1.02
C LYS A 174 23.82 20.61 -0.94
N ILE A 175 22.77 20.64 -1.76
CA ILE A 175 21.77 21.72 -1.86
C ILE A 175 20.37 21.27 -1.42
N ALA A 176 20.12 19.95 -1.30
CA ALA A 176 18.91 19.41 -0.70
C ALA A 176 19.20 18.07 -0.03
N ASN A 177 18.54 17.81 1.08
CA ASN A 177 18.62 16.56 1.80
C ASN A 177 17.94 15.41 1.04
N ALA A 178 18.33 14.18 1.34
CA ALA A 178 17.56 13.00 0.96
C ALA A 178 16.18 13.04 1.62
N LYS A 179 15.20 12.37 1.00
CA LYS A 179 13.83 12.36 1.51
C LYS A 179 13.17 11.01 1.30
N VAL A 180 12.60 10.48 2.35
CA VAL A 180 11.61 9.41 2.26
C VAL A 180 10.27 10.06 1.91
N ILE A 181 9.81 9.88 0.67
CA ILE A 181 8.53 10.42 0.23
C ILE A 181 7.40 9.63 0.90
N SER A 182 7.52 8.29 0.88
CA SER A 182 6.62 7.43 1.64
C SER A 182 7.24 6.06 1.92
N VAL A 183 6.89 5.46 3.05
CA VAL A 183 7.09 4.03 3.33
C VAL A 183 5.76 3.43 3.73
N LYS A 184 5.43 2.29 3.10
CA LYS A 184 4.31 1.47 3.53
C LYS A 184 4.81 0.12 4.00
N LEU A 185 4.29 -0.32 5.14
CA LEU A 185 4.46 -1.67 5.65
C LEU A 185 3.10 -2.38 5.61
N ASN A 186 3.03 -3.47 4.87
CA ASN A 186 1.80 -4.26 4.66
C ASN A 186 0.61 -3.42 4.17
N GLY A 187 0.90 -2.43 3.30
CA GLY A 187 -0.10 -1.50 2.75
C GLY A 187 -0.41 -0.28 3.62
N MET A 188 0.04 -0.27 4.90
CA MET A 188 -0.13 0.85 5.81
C MET A 188 0.98 1.89 5.65
N ILE A 189 0.64 3.16 5.43
CA ILE A 189 1.61 4.27 5.40
C ILE A 189 2.16 4.46 6.81
N ILE A 190 3.46 4.23 7.00
CA ILE A 190 4.17 4.38 8.27
C ILE A 190 5.08 5.62 8.32
N HIS A 191 5.55 6.08 7.16
CA HIS A 191 6.25 7.35 6.98
C HIS A 191 5.74 8.09 5.75
N GLU A 192 5.73 9.40 5.83
CA GLU A 192 5.37 10.29 4.72
C GLU A 192 6.15 11.59 4.82
N ASN A 193 6.78 11.99 3.72
CA ASN A 193 7.51 13.26 3.60
C ASN A 193 8.61 13.49 4.65
N VAL A 194 9.35 12.43 5.03
CA VAL A 194 10.44 12.52 6.02
C VAL A 194 11.73 12.98 5.35
N GLU A 195 12.27 14.12 5.78
CA GLU A 195 13.57 14.62 5.36
C GLU A 195 14.68 13.97 6.18
N LEU A 196 15.76 13.55 5.50
CA LEU A 196 16.89 12.85 6.11
C LEU A 196 18.12 13.78 6.10
N THR A 197 18.50 14.28 7.25
CA THR A 197 19.58 15.30 7.39
C THR A 197 20.97 14.71 7.13
N GLY A 198 21.12 13.38 7.14
CA GLY A 198 22.35 12.66 6.83
C GLY A 198 22.21 11.15 7.06
N PRO A 199 23.29 10.36 6.87
CA PRO A 199 23.29 8.91 7.04
C PRO A 199 22.87 8.46 8.42
N THR A 200 22.16 7.32 8.50
CA THR A 200 21.82 6.65 9.77
C THR A 200 23.00 5.85 10.31
N GLY A 201 22.89 5.27 11.50
CA GLY A 201 23.95 4.43 12.06
C GLY A 201 24.28 3.22 11.19
N GLY A 202 25.55 2.84 11.06
CA GLY A 202 26.01 1.68 10.30
C GLY A 202 26.00 1.82 8.76
N PRO A 203 26.17 3.01 8.18
CA PRO A 203 26.16 3.18 6.73
C PRO A 203 27.44 2.61 6.11
N ILE A 204 27.42 2.32 4.82
CA ILE A 204 28.65 1.97 4.07
C ILE A 204 29.63 3.14 3.97
N SER A 205 29.13 4.38 4.11
CA SER A 205 29.90 5.63 4.11
C SER A 205 29.10 6.75 4.75
N GLU A 206 29.75 7.61 5.50
CA GLU A 206 29.19 8.85 6.07
C GLU A 206 29.03 9.97 5.00
N ILE A 207 29.61 9.78 3.81
CA ILE A 207 29.51 10.73 2.70
C ILE A 207 28.25 10.44 1.89
N GLU A 208 27.34 11.40 1.86
CA GLU A 208 26.14 11.33 1.01
C GLU A 208 26.49 11.50 -0.47
N VAL A 209 25.74 10.85 -1.35
CA VAL A 209 25.97 10.82 -2.78
C VAL A 209 24.65 10.93 -3.56
N ALA A 210 24.71 11.43 -4.80
CA ALA A 210 23.54 11.52 -5.66
C ALA A 210 23.00 10.14 -6.07
N LYS A 211 23.86 9.13 -6.15
CA LYS A 211 23.50 7.71 -6.40
C LYS A 211 24.32 6.82 -5.49
N GLY A 212 23.70 5.78 -4.95
CA GLY A 212 24.38 4.80 -4.11
C GLY A 212 23.68 3.43 -4.18
N PRO A 213 24.37 2.35 -3.77
CA PRO A 213 23.84 1.00 -3.80
C PRO A 213 22.81 0.77 -2.68
N PHE A 214 21.97 -0.25 -2.80
CA PHE A 214 21.29 -0.80 -1.64
C PHE A 214 22.29 -1.57 -0.78
N MET A 215 22.02 -1.60 0.53
CA MET A 215 22.69 -2.52 1.44
C MET A 215 21.64 -3.22 2.30
N ILE A 216 21.81 -4.52 2.49
CA ILE A 216 21.02 -5.30 3.43
C ILE A 216 21.94 -5.72 4.57
N GLN A 217 21.54 -5.42 5.80
CA GLN A 217 22.28 -5.75 6.99
C GLN A 217 22.23 -7.26 7.25
N GLY A 218 23.37 -7.88 7.46
CA GLY A 218 23.50 -9.33 7.62
C GLY A 218 24.15 -9.78 8.92
N ASP A 219 24.52 -8.86 9.80
CA ASP A 219 25.33 -9.17 10.99
C ASP A 219 24.54 -9.32 12.30
N HIS A 220 23.21 -9.10 12.28
CA HIS A 220 22.40 -9.10 13.49
C HIS A 220 21.49 -10.32 13.62
N GLY A 221 20.69 -10.69 12.62
CA GLY A 221 19.74 -11.78 12.76
C GLY A 221 19.32 -12.43 11.43
N ALA A 222 18.58 -13.53 11.53
CA ALA A 222 18.09 -14.23 10.35
C ALA A 222 16.91 -13.50 9.72
N VAL A 223 16.99 -13.27 8.41
CA VAL A 223 15.95 -12.62 7.59
C VAL A 223 15.92 -13.23 6.20
N ALA A 224 14.74 -13.30 5.59
CA ALA A 224 14.58 -13.73 4.21
C ALA A 224 13.91 -12.64 3.37
N PHE A 225 14.25 -12.57 2.07
CA PHE A 225 13.70 -11.62 1.10
C PHE A 225 13.21 -12.33 -0.14
N ARG A 226 12.12 -11.82 -0.73
CA ARG A 226 11.63 -12.22 -2.04
C ARG A 226 10.95 -11.04 -2.77
N ASN A 227 10.68 -11.19 -4.04
CA ASN A 227 9.89 -10.23 -4.84
C ASN A 227 10.42 -8.79 -4.78
N LEU A 228 11.74 -8.60 -4.75
CA LEU A 228 12.34 -7.27 -4.81
C LEU A 228 12.21 -6.71 -6.22
N THR A 229 11.52 -5.57 -6.33
CA THR A 229 11.38 -4.82 -7.57
C THR A 229 11.81 -3.38 -7.35
N VAL A 230 12.45 -2.78 -8.35
CA VAL A 230 12.90 -1.40 -8.30
C VAL A 230 12.53 -0.67 -9.58
N THR A 231 11.90 0.48 -9.43
CA THR A 231 11.77 1.47 -10.48
C THR A 231 12.85 2.52 -10.27
N ASP A 232 13.89 2.51 -11.11
CA ASP A 232 14.95 3.50 -11.10
C ASP A 232 14.39 4.80 -11.70
N LEU A 233 14.41 5.86 -10.94
CA LEU A 233 13.90 7.16 -11.33
C LEU A 233 15.09 8.10 -11.47
N GLY A 234 15.18 8.76 -12.64
CA GLY A 234 16.15 9.83 -12.82
C GLY A 234 15.91 10.94 -11.78
N SER A 235 16.94 11.68 -11.47
CA SER A 235 16.88 12.74 -10.48
C SER A 235 16.24 14.04 -10.99
N THR A 236 15.99 14.16 -12.29
CA THR A 236 15.58 15.42 -12.92
C THR A 236 14.24 15.27 -13.63
N PRO A 237 13.17 15.92 -13.14
CA PRO A 237 11.92 16.03 -13.90
C PRO A 237 12.12 16.82 -15.20
N ALA A 238 11.15 16.74 -16.12
CA ALA A 238 11.14 17.61 -17.30
C ALA A 238 11.20 19.08 -16.86
N ALA A 239 12.12 19.85 -17.42
CA ALA A 239 12.19 21.29 -17.14
C ALA A 239 11.15 22.03 -17.99
N MET A 240 10.32 22.88 -17.37
CA MET A 240 9.38 23.74 -18.10
C MET A 240 10.01 25.12 -18.37
N ALA A 241 9.92 25.56 -19.60
CA ALA A 241 10.28 26.92 -19.97
C ALA A 241 9.25 27.94 -19.44
N PRO A 242 9.58 29.23 -19.38
CA PRO A 242 8.60 30.25 -19.04
C PRO A 242 7.34 30.14 -19.90
N VAL A 243 6.17 30.33 -19.26
CA VAL A 243 4.86 30.19 -19.87
C VAL A 243 4.38 31.53 -20.43
N ASN A 244 4.28 31.65 -21.74
CA ASN A 244 3.65 32.81 -22.36
C ASN A 244 2.13 32.64 -22.30
N TYR A 245 1.43 33.67 -21.83
CA TYR A 245 -0.03 33.65 -21.77
C TYR A 245 -0.67 34.80 -22.57
N GLN A 246 -1.89 34.56 -23.03
CA GLN A 246 -2.77 35.54 -23.66
C GLN A 246 -4.16 35.39 -23.06
N VAL A 247 -4.79 36.51 -22.69
CA VAL A 247 -6.15 36.55 -22.12
C VAL A 247 -7.07 37.34 -23.07
N TYR A 248 -8.26 36.82 -23.29
CA TYR A 248 -9.31 37.46 -24.07
C TYR A 248 -10.58 37.53 -23.23
N TYR A 249 -11.16 38.73 -23.08
CA TYR A 249 -12.39 38.88 -22.33
C TYR A 249 -13.62 38.83 -23.23
N GLY A 250 -14.57 38.00 -22.89
CA GLY A 250 -15.81 37.78 -23.63
C GLY A 250 -16.49 36.47 -23.30
N ASN A 251 -17.72 36.34 -23.72
CA ASN A 251 -18.48 35.10 -23.57
C ASN A 251 -18.34 34.24 -24.87
N PHE A 252 -17.19 33.57 -24.98
CA PHE A 252 -16.83 32.78 -26.15
C PHE A 252 -17.43 31.38 -26.10
N LYS A 253 -17.96 30.92 -27.26
CA LYS A 253 -18.46 29.55 -27.41
C LYS A 253 -17.41 28.60 -27.99
N SER A 254 -16.47 29.15 -28.79
CA SER A 254 -15.41 28.39 -29.46
C SER A 254 -14.11 29.20 -29.57
N ILE A 255 -13.00 28.50 -29.91
CA ILE A 255 -11.68 29.11 -30.12
C ILE A 255 -11.71 30.08 -31.28
N GLN A 256 -12.45 29.82 -32.35
CA GLN A 256 -12.55 30.62 -33.57
C GLN A 256 -13.04 32.04 -33.31
N GLU A 257 -13.79 32.25 -32.23
CA GLU A 257 -14.36 33.57 -31.90
C GLU A 257 -13.31 34.56 -31.36
N PHE A 258 -12.13 34.11 -30.91
CA PHE A 258 -11.12 34.97 -30.33
C PHE A 258 -9.71 34.78 -30.88
N ILE A 259 -9.37 33.63 -31.47
CA ILE A 259 -7.99 33.29 -31.85
C ILE A 259 -7.33 34.30 -32.79
N THR A 260 -8.12 35.01 -33.59
CA THR A 260 -7.66 36.05 -34.51
C THR A 260 -7.71 37.47 -33.93
N LYS A 261 -8.24 37.63 -32.72
CA LYS A 261 -8.32 38.95 -32.05
C LYS A 261 -7.00 39.28 -31.37
N LYS A 262 -6.79 40.56 -31.15
CA LYS A 262 -5.72 41.03 -30.27
C LYS A 262 -6.06 40.62 -28.83
N PRO A 263 -5.16 40.03 -28.04
CA PRO A 263 -5.42 39.70 -26.66
C PRO A 263 -5.61 40.99 -25.83
N ASP A 264 -6.54 40.93 -24.85
CA ASP A 264 -6.78 42.04 -23.91
C ASP A 264 -5.65 42.16 -22.88
N ALA A 265 -5.02 41.00 -22.54
CA ALA A 265 -3.82 40.97 -21.70
C ALA A 265 -2.88 39.84 -22.18
N SER A 266 -1.58 40.05 -21.99
CA SER A 266 -0.57 39.04 -22.26
C SER A 266 0.66 39.23 -21.37
N GLY A 267 1.42 38.17 -21.14
CA GLY A 267 2.63 38.21 -20.31
C GLY A 267 3.31 36.86 -20.23
N VAL A 268 4.17 36.74 -19.23
CA VAL A 268 4.96 35.53 -18.96
C VAL A 268 4.85 35.17 -17.48
N THR A 269 4.71 33.88 -17.19
CA THR A 269 4.75 33.32 -15.83
C THR A 269 5.71 32.15 -15.75
N ASP A 270 6.16 31.78 -14.55
CA ASP A 270 7.06 30.65 -14.36
C ASP A 270 6.34 29.30 -14.41
N LYS A 271 5.03 29.29 -14.17
CA LYS A 271 4.19 28.09 -14.15
C LYS A 271 2.83 28.38 -14.77
N LEU A 272 2.13 27.31 -15.17
CA LEU A 272 0.74 27.40 -15.60
C LEU A 272 -0.12 27.89 -14.45
N THR A 273 -0.98 28.89 -14.70
CA THR A 273 -1.87 29.44 -13.69
C THR A 273 -3.09 30.11 -14.34
N TRP A 274 -4.29 29.84 -13.81
CA TRP A 274 -5.52 30.48 -14.30
C TRP A 274 -5.69 31.94 -13.86
N ASP A 275 -4.99 32.40 -12.84
CA ASP A 275 -5.15 33.71 -12.22
C ASP A 275 -4.48 34.87 -12.99
N VAL A 276 -4.09 34.63 -14.24
CA VAL A 276 -3.66 35.66 -15.18
C VAL A 276 -4.84 36.50 -15.70
N SER A 277 -6.07 35.98 -15.60
CA SER A 277 -7.29 36.72 -15.88
C SER A 277 -7.67 37.60 -14.67
N SER A 278 -8.01 38.87 -14.94
CA SER A 278 -8.58 39.77 -13.92
C SER A 278 -10.08 39.52 -13.67
N LYS A 279 -10.71 38.62 -14.44
CA LYS A 279 -12.12 38.25 -14.31
C LYS A 279 -12.26 36.81 -13.90
N PRO A 280 -13.22 36.45 -13.04
CA PRO A 280 -13.43 35.07 -12.58
C PRO A 280 -14.15 34.20 -13.62
N PHE A 281 -14.80 34.77 -14.64
CA PHE A 281 -15.50 34.12 -15.73
C PHE A 281 -15.70 35.08 -16.92
N HIS A 282 -16.18 34.59 -18.08
CA HIS A 282 -16.29 35.32 -19.35
C HIS A 282 -14.89 35.72 -19.89
N TYR A 283 -13.99 34.73 -19.97
CA TYR A 283 -12.67 34.88 -20.56
C TYR A 283 -12.24 33.61 -21.31
N ALA A 284 -11.25 33.79 -22.17
CA ALA A 284 -10.46 32.69 -22.72
C ALA A 284 -8.98 32.95 -22.47
N GLU A 285 -8.21 31.88 -22.30
CA GLU A 285 -6.76 31.93 -22.07
C GLU A 285 -6.05 30.97 -23.01
N ILE A 286 -4.88 31.40 -23.49
CA ILE A 286 -3.94 30.57 -24.24
C ILE A 286 -2.60 30.58 -23.50
N PHE A 287 -2.11 29.41 -23.11
CA PHE A 287 -0.79 29.21 -22.55
C PHE A 287 0.10 28.50 -23.54
N LYS A 288 1.30 29.02 -23.78
CA LYS A 288 2.32 28.42 -24.63
C LYS A 288 3.65 28.32 -23.88
N THR A 289 4.19 27.12 -23.82
CA THR A 289 5.48 26.82 -23.20
C THR A 289 6.12 25.62 -23.87
N SER A 290 7.25 25.18 -23.36
CA SER A 290 7.85 23.89 -23.75
C SER A 290 8.35 23.15 -22.52
N LEU A 291 8.36 21.83 -22.62
CA LEU A 291 8.97 20.91 -21.67
C LEU A 291 10.25 20.36 -22.27
N ASN A 292 11.35 20.38 -21.53
CA ASN A 292 12.56 19.68 -21.91
C ASN A 292 12.52 18.28 -21.28
N ILE A 293 12.17 17.29 -22.09
CA ILE A 293 11.99 15.91 -21.69
C ILE A 293 13.34 15.23 -21.50
N PRO A 294 13.67 14.70 -20.31
CA PRO A 294 14.99 14.14 -20.04
C PRO A 294 15.24 12.79 -20.72
N LYS A 295 14.20 12.06 -21.10
CA LYS A 295 14.29 10.76 -21.76
C LYS A 295 13.06 10.47 -22.60
N ALA A 296 13.28 10.01 -23.82
CA ALA A 296 12.21 9.57 -24.72
C ALA A 296 11.43 8.37 -24.14
N GLY A 297 10.15 8.28 -24.48
CA GLY A 297 9.28 7.16 -24.12
C GLY A 297 7.87 7.58 -23.74
N LYS A 298 7.12 6.65 -23.13
CA LYS A 298 5.74 6.88 -22.70
C LYS A 298 5.70 7.78 -21.48
N HIS A 299 5.01 8.91 -21.61
CA HIS A 299 4.75 9.86 -20.55
C HIS A 299 3.26 9.87 -20.22
N GLN A 300 2.96 9.99 -18.94
CA GLN A 300 1.60 10.18 -18.43
C GLN A 300 1.40 11.66 -18.14
N ILE A 301 0.47 12.27 -18.86
CA ILE A 301 0.04 13.65 -18.64
C ILE A 301 -1.28 13.60 -17.89
N GLU A 302 -1.31 14.22 -16.74
CA GLU A 302 -2.53 14.38 -15.94
C GLU A 302 -2.89 15.85 -15.89
N PHE A 303 -4.18 16.13 -15.96
CA PHE A 303 -4.68 17.48 -15.86
C PHE A 303 -6.08 17.50 -15.24
N GLU A 304 -6.38 18.63 -14.60
CA GLU A 304 -7.69 18.95 -14.06
C GLU A 304 -7.91 20.45 -14.28
N ILE A 305 -8.69 20.78 -15.30
CA ILE A 305 -8.86 22.14 -15.79
C ILE A 305 -10.35 22.46 -15.81
N ALA A 306 -10.74 23.58 -15.20
CA ALA A 306 -12.09 24.09 -15.23
C ALA A 306 -12.37 24.87 -16.52
N GLY A 307 -13.56 24.68 -17.10
CA GLY A 307 -13.92 25.28 -18.37
C GLY A 307 -13.68 24.36 -19.57
N LYS A 308 -14.12 24.79 -20.75
CA LYS A 308 -13.77 24.10 -22.00
C LYS A 308 -12.27 24.23 -22.23
N HIS A 309 -11.59 23.14 -22.59
CA HIS A 309 -10.13 23.21 -22.78
C HIS A 309 -9.62 22.26 -23.85
N TRP A 310 -8.53 22.67 -24.46
CA TRP A 310 -7.79 21.95 -25.51
C TRP A 310 -6.32 21.92 -25.13
N ILE A 311 -5.72 20.76 -25.25
CA ILE A 311 -4.30 20.54 -24.95
C ILE A 311 -3.62 20.01 -26.21
N SER A 312 -2.56 20.68 -26.62
CA SER A 312 -1.77 20.29 -27.79
C SER A 312 -0.31 20.11 -27.41
N ILE A 313 0.32 19.10 -28.00
CA ILE A 313 1.75 18.80 -27.90
C ILE A 313 2.34 18.82 -29.31
N ASN A 314 3.40 19.61 -29.52
CA ASN A 314 4.03 19.82 -30.82
C ASN A 314 2.99 20.13 -31.93
N GLY A 315 2.00 20.96 -31.61
CA GLY A 315 0.92 21.35 -32.51
C GLY A 315 -0.15 20.29 -32.76
N LYS A 316 -0.03 19.08 -32.22
CA LYS A 316 -1.04 18.03 -32.31
C LYS A 316 -1.94 18.06 -31.09
N GLU A 317 -3.27 18.17 -31.29
CA GLU A 317 -4.24 18.05 -30.19
C GLU A 317 -4.18 16.62 -29.61
N ILE A 318 -3.99 16.55 -28.29
CA ILE A 318 -3.96 15.30 -27.51
C ILE A 318 -5.23 15.11 -26.68
N PHE A 319 -5.94 16.20 -26.41
CA PHE A 319 -7.17 16.18 -25.62
C PHE A 319 -8.02 17.43 -25.88
N LYS A 320 -9.35 17.25 -25.83
CA LYS A 320 -10.31 18.35 -25.77
C LYS A 320 -11.46 18.02 -24.85
N GLU A 321 -12.00 19.04 -24.14
CA GLU A 321 -13.22 19.00 -23.36
C GLU A 321 -14.10 20.20 -23.72
N GLU A 322 -15.30 19.91 -24.20
CA GLU A 322 -16.26 20.93 -24.62
C GLU A 322 -17.37 21.18 -23.57
N ASN A 323 -17.46 20.31 -22.55
CA ASN A 323 -18.36 20.52 -21.42
C ASN A 323 -17.62 21.23 -20.29
N GLU A 324 -17.99 22.48 -20.05
CA GLU A 324 -17.37 23.35 -19.06
C GLU A 324 -17.48 22.81 -17.62
N GLU A 325 -18.50 21.98 -17.32
CA GLU A 325 -18.74 21.40 -16.00
C GLU A 325 -17.96 20.12 -15.75
N ASN A 326 -17.35 19.53 -16.80
CA ASN A 326 -16.58 18.31 -16.68
C ASN A 326 -15.13 18.58 -16.29
N ASN A 327 -14.92 19.01 -15.05
CA ASN A 327 -13.65 19.41 -14.49
C ASN A 327 -12.93 18.30 -13.70
N ARG A 328 -13.25 17.03 -13.96
CA ARG A 328 -12.59 15.89 -13.30
C ARG A 328 -11.18 15.70 -13.83
N ARG A 329 -10.30 15.17 -12.96
CA ARG A 329 -8.94 14.79 -13.34
C ARG A 329 -8.96 13.77 -14.49
N LYS A 330 -8.17 14.05 -15.52
CA LYS A 330 -8.01 13.24 -16.73
C LYS A 330 -6.57 12.81 -16.85
N THR A 331 -6.35 11.70 -17.54
CA THR A 331 -5.02 11.14 -17.80
C THR A 331 -4.90 10.78 -19.27
N GLN A 332 -3.78 11.21 -19.89
CA GLN A 332 -3.38 10.82 -21.23
C GLN A 332 -1.99 10.18 -21.17
N VAL A 333 -1.80 9.07 -21.88
CA VAL A 333 -0.48 8.45 -22.05
C VAL A 333 -0.04 8.67 -23.48
N ILE A 334 1.09 9.34 -23.64
CA ILE A 334 1.64 9.70 -24.97
C ILE A 334 3.13 9.38 -25.05
N GLU A 335 3.60 9.09 -26.25
CA GLU A 335 5.03 8.91 -26.55
C GLU A 335 5.64 10.29 -26.79
N LEU A 336 6.65 10.66 -25.99
CA LEU A 336 7.38 11.91 -26.14
C LEU A 336 8.84 11.63 -26.50
N PRO A 337 9.43 12.44 -27.42
CA PRO A 337 10.86 12.39 -27.69
C PRO A 337 11.66 13.01 -26.55
N GLU A 338 12.93 12.70 -26.46
CA GLU A 338 13.89 13.43 -25.63
C GLU A 338 14.09 14.85 -26.17
N GLY A 339 14.35 15.81 -25.29
CA GLY A 339 14.56 17.20 -25.61
C GLY A 339 13.29 18.04 -25.58
N LYS A 340 13.27 19.12 -26.36
CA LYS A 340 12.23 20.13 -26.35
C LYS A 340 10.91 19.62 -26.94
N VAL A 341 9.82 19.76 -26.18
CA VAL A 341 8.45 19.42 -26.57
C VAL A 341 7.56 20.64 -26.32
N ASP A 342 6.93 21.18 -27.35
CA ASP A 342 6.06 22.34 -27.23
C ASP A 342 4.70 21.94 -26.64
N LEU A 343 4.23 22.70 -25.66
CA LEU A 343 2.93 22.55 -24.97
C LEU A 343 2.08 23.80 -25.20
N GLN A 344 0.84 23.60 -25.64
CA GLN A 344 -0.17 24.63 -25.64
C GLN A 344 -1.42 24.16 -24.91
N ILE A 345 -1.95 25.00 -24.03
CA ILE A 345 -3.25 24.83 -23.36
C ILE A 345 -4.10 26.03 -23.73
N THR A 346 -5.30 25.77 -24.25
CA THR A 346 -6.31 26.80 -24.50
C THR A 346 -7.51 26.49 -23.63
N LEU A 347 -8.05 27.48 -22.91
CA LEU A 347 -9.25 27.31 -22.11
C LEU A 347 -10.26 28.44 -22.36
N ILE A 348 -11.55 28.12 -22.18
CA ILE A 348 -12.67 29.05 -22.23
C ILE A 348 -13.50 28.86 -20.96
N LYS A 349 -13.73 29.95 -20.22
CA LYS A 349 -14.48 29.97 -18.99
C LYS A 349 -15.64 30.94 -19.09
N THR A 350 -16.88 30.43 -19.12
CA THR A 350 -18.09 31.27 -19.27
C THR A 350 -19.00 31.21 -18.06
N LYS A 351 -19.03 30.07 -17.35
CA LYS A 351 -19.93 29.83 -16.23
C LYS A 351 -19.33 30.29 -14.89
N LYS A 352 -20.10 31.08 -14.13
CA LYS A 352 -19.77 31.48 -12.76
C LYS A 352 -19.82 30.28 -11.78
N SER A 353 -20.70 29.31 -12.03
CA SER A 353 -20.93 28.16 -11.15
C SER A 353 -19.81 27.12 -11.15
N VAL A 354 -18.83 27.24 -12.03
CA VAL A 354 -17.67 26.36 -12.11
C VAL A 354 -16.48 27.06 -11.47
N ASP A 355 -15.87 26.48 -10.46
CA ASP A 355 -14.70 27.03 -9.80
C ASP A 355 -13.50 27.10 -10.75
N ASN A 356 -12.66 28.13 -10.59
CA ASN A 356 -11.44 28.26 -11.37
C ASN A 356 -10.42 27.22 -10.90
N LYS A 357 -9.85 26.48 -11.86
CA LYS A 357 -8.90 25.40 -11.59
C LYS A 357 -8.04 25.12 -12.81
N LEU A 358 -6.73 25.06 -12.63
CA LEU A 358 -5.78 24.60 -13.62
C LEU A 358 -4.69 23.77 -12.94
N GLY A 359 -4.87 22.45 -12.91
CA GLY A 359 -3.87 21.48 -12.48
C GLY A 359 -3.27 20.78 -13.68
N PHE A 360 -1.95 20.65 -13.75
CA PHE A 360 -1.24 19.96 -14.82
C PHE A 360 0.02 19.28 -14.27
N TRP A 361 0.15 17.98 -14.55
CA TRP A 361 1.25 17.13 -14.10
C TRP A 361 1.77 16.28 -15.25
N VAL A 362 3.06 16.00 -15.21
CA VAL A 362 3.71 15.06 -16.11
C VAL A 362 4.52 14.05 -15.33
N LYS A 363 4.37 12.78 -15.65
CA LYS A 363 5.18 11.67 -15.17
C LYS A 363 5.88 11.03 -16.36
N GLY A 364 7.18 10.85 -16.28
CA GLY A 364 7.97 10.23 -17.35
C GLY A 364 8.53 8.85 -16.97
N PRO A 365 9.27 8.21 -17.90
CA PRO A 365 9.91 6.92 -17.66
C PRO A 365 10.90 6.93 -16.49
N GLU A 366 11.54 8.07 -16.22
CA GLU A 366 12.58 8.21 -15.21
C GLU A 366 12.34 9.34 -14.21
N PHE A 367 11.10 9.87 -14.13
CA PHE A 367 10.76 10.85 -13.11
C PHE A 367 9.32 10.72 -12.63
N ARG A 368 9.11 11.09 -11.38
CA ARG A 368 7.79 11.06 -10.73
C ARG A 368 6.85 12.11 -11.33
N SER A 369 5.55 11.92 -11.07
CA SER A 369 4.56 12.95 -11.37
C SER A 369 4.95 14.28 -10.74
N THR A 370 5.19 15.26 -11.60
CA THR A 370 5.65 16.60 -11.23
C THR A 370 4.61 17.61 -11.65
N ALA A 371 4.25 18.53 -10.73
CA ALA A 371 3.29 19.59 -10.99
C ALA A 371 3.95 20.78 -11.71
N TYR A 372 3.32 21.23 -12.79
CA TYR A 372 3.77 22.35 -13.63
C TYR A 372 2.83 23.57 -13.54
N HIS A 373 1.90 23.55 -12.59
CA HIS A 373 1.01 24.67 -12.27
C HIS A 373 1.44 25.36 -10.97
N SER A 374 0.98 26.58 -10.76
CA SER A 374 1.19 27.32 -9.51
C SER A 374 0.34 26.71 -8.39
N LEU A 375 0.78 26.86 -7.13
CA LEU A 375 0.04 26.35 -5.98
C LEU A 375 -1.37 26.94 -5.89
N GLY A 376 -1.55 28.23 -6.17
CA GLY A 376 -2.85 28.91 -6.16
C GLY A 376 -3.77 28.49 -7.31
N SER A 377 -3.22 27.91 -8.38
CA SER A 377 -4.00 27.49 -9.55
C SER A 377 -4.71 26.15 -9.37
N TYR A 378 -4.26 25.33 -8.44
CA TYR A 378 -4.86 24.05 -8.10
C TYR A 378 -4.79 23.83 -6.59
N LEU A 379 -5.88 24.11 -5.90
CA LEU A 379 -5.99 23.90 -4.45
C LEU A 379 -6.42 22.46 -4.08
N GLY A 380 -6.52 21.58 -5.06
CA GLY A 380 -7.17 20.28 -4.92
C GLY A 380 -8.68 20.38 -5.00
N SER A 381 -9.37 19.28 -5.20
CA SER A 381 -10.78 19.23 -4.87
C SER A 381 -10.88 19.39 -3.35
N SER A 382 -11.69 20.32 -2.87
CA SER A 382 -12.12 20.32 -1.48
C SER A 382 -12.86 19.01 -1.25
N SER A 383 -12.13 17.93 -0.93
CA SER A 383 -12.80 16.79 -0.31
C SER A 383 -13.22 17.32 1.04
N ASP A 384 -14.50 17.29 1.34
CA ASP A 384 -14.96 17.47 2.71
C ASP A 384 -14.04 16.66 3.63
N ASP A 385 -13.75 17.21 4.82
CA ASP A 385 -12.89 16.53 5.79
C ASP A 385 -13.33 15.08 6.00
N PRO A 386 -12.40 14.14 5.96
CA PRO A 386 -12.75 12.74 6.11
C PRO A 386 -13.30 12.47 7.51
N ILE A 387 -14.32 11.63 7.60
CA ILE A 387 -14.90 11.19 8.87
C ILE A 387 -14.17 9.92 9.29
N LEU A 388 -13.22 10.09 10.20
CA LEU A 388 -12.33 9.04 10.66
C LEU A 388 -12.68 8.67 12.11
N LEU A 389 -12.74 7.37 12.38
CA LEU A 389 -12.90 6.83 13.73
C LEU A 389 -11.57 6.23 14.20
N ASP A 390 -11.20 6.56 15.43
CA ASP A 390 -10.05 5.99 16.14
C ASP A 390 -10.52 5.16 17.33
N ALA A 391 -9.84 4.06 17.61
CA ALA A 391 -10.13 3.16 18.72
C ALA A 391 -9.19 3.44 19.90
N LYS A 392 -9.33 4.62 20.54
CA LYS A 392 -8.56 4.99 21.75
C LYS A 392 -8.98 4.17 22.98
N GLU A 393 -10.18 3.65 22.96
CA GLU A 393 -10.80 2.70 23.89
C GLU A 393 -11.52 1.62 23.07
N PRO A 394 -11.94 0.51 23.66
CA PRO A 394 -12.74 -0.49 22.96
C PRO A 394 -13.98 0.14 22.34
N ILE A 395 -14.22 -0.12 21.07
CA ILE A 395 -15.37 0.44 20.33
C ILE A 395 -16.02 -0.64 19.47
N VAL A 396 -17.34 -0.68 19.49
CA VAL A 396 -18.15 -1.52 18.60
C VAL A 396 -18.93 -0.62 17.66
N PHE A 397 -18.69 -0.79 16.35
CA PHE A 397 -19.28 0.06 15.31
C PHE A 397 -19.95 -0.78 14.23
N ARG A 398 -21.25 -0.59 14.02
CA ARG A 398 -22.00 -1.28 12.96
C ARG A 398 -22.01 -0.46 11.69
N SER A 399 -21.71 -1.13 10.58
CA SER A 399 -21.69 -0.51 9.24
C SER A 399 -21.85 -1.56 8.15
N PHE A 400 -22.07 -1.12 6.93
CA PHE A 400 -21.80 -1.97 5.76
C PHE A 400 -20.29 -2.06 5.53
N VAL A 401 -19.83 -3.26 5.20
CA VAL A 401 -18.43 -3.53 4.87
C VAL A 401 -18.35 -4.26 3.53
N ASP A 402 -17.53 -3.75 2.62
CA ASP A 402 -17.27 -4.41 1.35
C ASP A 402 -15.97 -5.21 1.46
N LEU A 403 -16.05 -6.53 1.32
CA LEU A 403 -14.87 -7.38 1.24
C LEU A 403 -14.14 -7.10 -0.07
N MET A 404 -12.83 -6.97 -0.01
CA MET A 404 -12.00 -6.76 -1.18
C MET A 404 -11.38 -8.09 -1.62
N LYS A 405 -11.50 -8.44 -2.89
CA LYS A 405 -10.88 -9.63 -3.47
C LYS A 405 -10.01 -9.19 -4.65
N ASN A 406 -8.69 -9.42 -4.56
CA ASN A 406 -7.73 -9.01 -5.60
C ASN A 406 -7.86 -7.51 -5.99
N GLY A 407 -8.01 -6.64 -5.00
CA GLY A 407 -8.17 -5.19 -5.21
C GLY A 407 -9.52 -4.76 -5.80
N LYS A 408 -10.45 -5.69 -6.01
CA LYS A 408 -11.82 -5.43 -6.47
C LYS A 408 -12.82 -5.61 -5.35
N ARG A 409 -13.91 -4.84 -5.41
CA ARG A 409 -15.03 -4.97 -4.50
C ARG A 409 -15.71 -6.34 -4.71
N GLY A 410 -15.79 -7.12 -3.63
CA GLY A 410 -16.49 -8.38 -3.55
C GLY A 410 -17.87 -8.25 -2.89
N ARG A 411 -18.21 -9.21 -2.02
CA ARG A 411 -19.48 -9.22 -1.28
C ARG A 411 -19.55 -8.03 -0.31
N ARG A 412 -20.73 -7.44 -0.18
CA ARG A 412 -21.09 -6.52 0.89
C ARG A 412 -21.66 -7.30 2.09
N ILE A 413 -21.09 -7.09 3.25
CA ILE A 413 -21.63 -7.55 4.53
C ILE A 413 -22.55 -6.45 5.04
N ALA A 414 -23.86 -6.74 5.10
CA ALA A 414 -24.86 -5.78 5.56
C ALA A 414 -24.94 -5.72 7.10
N HIS A 415 -24.66 -6.83 7.76
CA HIS A 415 -24.72 -6.96 9.22
C HIS A 415 -23.33 -7.09 9.85
N ALA A 416 -22.39 -6.25 9.40
CA ALA A 416 -21.03 -6.22 9.93
C ALA A 416 -20.97 -5.49 11.29
N VAL A 417 -20.20 -6.06 12.20
CA VAL A 417 -19.80 -5.46 13.47
C VAL A 417 -18.29 -5.27 13.46
N ASN A 418 -17.83 -4.02 13.41
CA ASN A 418 -16.43 -3.69 13.50
C ASN A 418 -16.05 -3.46 14.96
N VAL A 419 -15.04 -4.16 15.43
CA VAL A 419 -14.54 -4.06 16.81
C VAL A 419 -13.16 -3.42 16.78
N GLY A 420 -13.09 -2.22 17.33
CA GLY A 420 -11.87 -1.46 17.50
C GLY A 420 -11.26 -1.68 18.88
N ASN A 421 -9.92 -1.70 18.93
CA ASN A 421 -9.17 -1.92 20.16
C ASN A 421 -7.97 -0.98 20.25
N PRO A 422 -7.65 -0.44 21.44
CA PRO A 422 -6.48 0.43 21.67
C PRO A 422 -5.11 -0.21 21.37
N SER A 423 -5.08 -1.51 21.08
CA SER A 423 -3.86 -2.22 20.65
C SER A 423 -3.53 -2.02 19.18
N ASN A 424 -4.32 -1.23 18.44
CA ASN A 424 -4.21 -1.06 17.00
C ASN A 424 -4.37 -2.37 16.20
N LEU A 425 -5.01 -3.36 16.78
CA LEU A 425 -5.45 -4.60 16.15
C LEU A 425 -6.96 -4.68 16.24
N HIS A 426 -7.64 -4.80 15.11
CA HIS A 426 -9.07 -4.67 14.96
C HIS A 426 -9.63 -5.81 14.13
N TYR A 427 -10.94 -6.04 14.18
CA TYR A 427 -11.59 -7.04 13.34
C TYR A 427 -13.03 -6.64 12.96
N THR A 428 -13.50 -7.22 11.85
CA THR A 428 -14.93 -7.18 11.47
C THR A 428 -15.53 -8.56 11.64
N TYR A 429 -16.63 -8.62 12.35
CA TYR A 429 -17.46 -9.81 12.53
C TYR A 429 -18.71 -9.74 11.64
N ASP A 430 -19.00 -10.82 10.92
CA ASP A 430 -20.20 -10.97 10.11
C ASP A 430 -21.29 -11.71 10.92
N LEU A 431 -22.36 -10.99 11.27
CA LEU A 431 -23.48 -11.58 12.00
C LEU A 431 -24.33 -12.55 11.17
N GLU A 432 -24.16 -12.60 9.84
CA GLU A 432 -24.89 -13.54 8.98
C GLU A 432 -24.21 -14.92 8.92
N ASN A 433 -22.89 -14.97 9.11
CA ASN A 433 -22.10 -16.20 8.99
C ASN A 433 -21.48 -16.67 10.31
N GLY A 434 -21.55 -15.87 11.38
CA GLY A 434 -20.83 -16.15 12.60
C GLY A 434 -19.31 -16.20 12.40
N SER A 435 -18.76 -15.38 11.52
CA SER A 435 -17.36 -15.44 11.12
C SER A 435 -16.63 -14.11 11.24
N ILE A 436 -15.31 -14.16 11.43
CA ILE A 436 -14.43 -12.99 11.30
C ILE A 436 -14.15 -12.81 9.82
N ALA A 437 -14.55 -11.67 9.25
CA ALA A 437 -14.43 -11.40 7.82
C ALA A 437 -13.08 -10.76 7.45
N GLN A 438 -12.55 -9.93 8.34
CA GLN A 438 -11.25 -9.26 8.17
C GLN A 438 -10.64 -8.89 9.52
N ILE A 439 -9.32 -8.81 9.55
CA ILE A 439 -8.51 -8.34 10.68
C ILE A 439 -7.60 -7.25 10.12
N TRP A 440 -7.32 -6.19 10.89
CA TRP A 440 -6.34 -5.19 10.45
C TRP A 440 -5.55 -4.58 11.59
N LYS A 441 -4.33 -4.15 11.26
CA LYS A 441 -3.42 -3.39 12.13
C LYS A 441 -3.32 -1.96 11.64
N GLY A 442 -3.42 -1.02 12.56
CA GLY A 442 -3.32 0.41 12.26
C GLY A 442 -4.39 1.24 12.93
N ASP A 443 -4.89 2.26 12.21
CA ASP A 443 -6.01 3.08 12.67
C ASP A 443 -7.34 2.32 12.48
N PHE A 444 -8.43 2.80 13.10
CA PHE A 444 -9.67 2.03 13.09
C PHE A 444 -10.41 2.12 11.74
N LEU A 445 -11.28 3.09 11.53
CA LEU A 445 -12.15 3.14 10.34
C LEU A 445 -12.19 4.50 9.67
N ASN A 446 -12.32 4.47 8.34
CA ASN A 446 -12.81 5.59 7.53
C ASN A 446 -14.28 5.36 7.24
N THR A 447 -15.13 6.22 7.79
CA THR A 447 -16.59 6.18 7.62
C THR A 447 -17.12 7.23 6.64
N THR A 448 -16.23 8.04 6.04
CA THR A 448 -16.59 9.05 5.04
C THR A 448 -17.53 8.51 3.96
N PRO A 449 -17.30 7.31 3.36
CA PRO A 449 -18.16 6.79 2.30
C PRO A 449 -19.57 6.42 2.74
N MET A 450 -19.86 6.40 4.04
CA MET A 450 -21.20 6.10 4.57
C MET A 450 -22.15 7.29 4.50
N TRP A 451 -21.61 8.49 4.33
CA TRP A 451 -22.41 9.72 4.31
C TRP A 451 -22.93 10.05 2.92
N ASP A 452 -24.06 10.74 2.88
CA ASP A 452 -24.72 11.11 1.64
C ASP A 452 -23.76 11.82 0.67
N SER A 453 -23.82 11.43 -0.60
CA SER A 453 -22.99 11.93 -1.72
C SER A 453 -21.46 11.76 -1.56
N ARG A 454 -20.95 11.15 -0.47
CA ARG A 454 -19.52 10.97 -0.20
C ARG A 454 -18.97 9.59 -0.57
N GLY A 455 -19.81 8.65 -0.96
CA GLY A 455 -19.36 7.32 -1.37
C GLY A 455 -20.45 6.27 -1.47
N ASP A 456 -20.07 5.02 -1.28
CA ASP A 456 -20.87 3.83 -1.57
C ASP A 456 -21.66 3.29 -0.35
N GLY A 457 -21.61 3.97 0.79
CA GLY A 457 -22.31 3.58 2.01
C GLY A 457 -21.54 2.60 2.90
N SER A 458 -20.29 2.20 2.57
CA SER A 458 -19.49 1.27 3.38
C SER A 458 -18.43 1.98 4.22
N SER A 459 -18.09 1.41 5.39
CA SER A 459 -16.88 1.77 6.12
C SER A 459 -15.66 1.00 5.59
N ARG A 460 -14.46 1.54 5.84
CA ARG A 460 -13.20 0.95 5.37
C ARG A 460 -12.16 0.93 6.47
N PRO A 461 -11.43 -0.19 6.66
CA PRO A 461 -10.28 -0.25 7.54
C PRO A 461 -9.22 0.79 7.16
N ARG A 462 -8.55 1.37 8.17
CA ARG A 462 -7.43 2.31 7.99
C ARG A 462 -6.12 1.68 8.41
N GLY A 463 -5.79 0.52 7.84
CA GLY A 463 -4.60 -0.22 8.24
C GLY A 463 -4.16 -1.27 7.25
N ALA A 464 -3.18 -2.07 7.66
CA ALA A 464 -2.83 -3.32 7.01
C ALA A 464 -3.98 -4.31 7.24
N VAL A 465 -4.54 -4.89 6.17
CA VAL A 465 -5.75 -5.72 6.24
C VAL A 465 -5.46 -7.15 5.81
N LEU A 466 -5.85 -8.10 6.64
CA LEU A 466 -5.98 -9.50 6.30
C LEU A 466 -7.47 -9.80 6.05
N TYR A 467 -7.82 -10.20 4.84
CA TYR A 467 -9.15 -10.70 4.50
C TYR A 467 -9.21 -12.18 4.78
N LEU A 468 -10.18 -12.61 5.56
CA LEU A 468 -10.41 -14.02 5.88
C LEU A 468 -11.56 -14.58 5.04
N PRO A 469 -11.59 -15.89 4.78
CA PRO A 469 -12.74 -16.52 4.13
C PRO A 469 -14.02 -16.25 4.92
N ASN A 470 -14.93 -15.50 4.33
CA ASN A 470 -16.21 -15.15 4.97
C ASN A 470 -17.28 -16.18 4.66
N VAL A 471 -17.18 -17.33 5.31
CA VAL A 471 -18.08 -18.48 5.19
C VAL A 471 -18.65 -18.84 6.55
N PRO A 472 -19.81 -19.53 6.60
CA PRO A 472 -20.37 -19.98 7.88
C PRO A 472 -19.37 -20.77 8.70
N LEU A 473 -19.20 -20.40 9.95
CA LEU A 473 -18.20 -20.99 10.84
C LEU A 473 -18.52 -22.45 11.16
N ILE A 474 -19.77 -22.74 11.51
CA ILE A 474 -20.24 -24.06 11.92
C ILE A 474 -21.01 -24.71 10.79
N VAL A 475 -20.64 -25.92 10.41
CA VAL A 475 -21.24 -26.65 9.29
C VAL A 475 -21.49 -28.12 9.65
N GLN A 476 -22.47 -28.71 8.97
CA GLN A 476 -22.68 -30.16 8.99
C GLN A 476 -21.74 -30.83 7.95
N ASN A 477 -21.38 -32.09 8.16
CA ASN A 477 -20.37 -32.85 7.42
C ASN A 477 -20.40 -32.78 5.88
N GLN A 478 -21.53 -32.44 5.27
CA GLN A 478 -21.68 -32.48 3.81
C GLN A 478 -21.33 -31.17 3.08
N ASN A 479 -21.15 -30.04 3.79
CA ASN A 479 -20.97 -28.71 3.18
C ASN A 479 -19.62 -28.06 3.51
N LEU A 480 -18.58 -28.86 3.75
CA LEU A 480 -17.26 -28.35 4.17
C LEU A 480 -16.59 -27.45 3.14
N ILE A 481 -16.89 -27.58 1.87
CA ILE A 481 -16.12 -26.99 0.76
C ILE A 481 -16.96 -25.99 -0.07
N SER A 482 -17.97 -25.35 0.50
CA SER A 482 -18.58 -24.21 -0.20
C SER A 482 -17.62 -23.03 -0.19
N LEU A 483 -17.06 -22.71 -1.36
CA LEU A 483 -16.17 -21.56 -1.58
C LEU A 483 -16.94 -20.26 -1.86
N GLU A 484 -18.25 -20.28 -1.83
CA GLU A 484 -19.05 -19.11 -2.09
C GLU A 484 -19.11 -18.26 -0.81
N ASP A 485 -18.73 -17.00 -0.93
CA ASP A 485 -18.87 -15.95 0.09
C ASP A 485 -20.35 -15.62 0.36
N GLN A 486 -21.20 -16.63 0.41
CA GLN A 486 -22.64 -16.49 0.61
C GLN A 486 -23.05 -17.19 1.90
N PRO A 487 -24.04 -16.67 2.63
CA PRO A 487 -24.63 -17.39 3.73
C PRO A 487 -25.14 -18.76 3.27
N ASP A 488 -24.87 -19.79 4.04
CA ASP A 488 -25.45 -21.12 3.74
C ASP A 488 -26.94 -21.11 4.16
N PRO A 489 -27.88 -21.10 3.21
CA PRO A 489 -29.30 -21.06 3.55
C PRO A 489 -29.77 -22.33 4.29
N THR A 490 -29.00 -23.40 4.26
CA THR A 490 -29.33 -24.69 4.92
C THR A 490 -28.84 -24.76 6.37
N ALA A 491 -27.97 -23.85 6.78
CA ALA A 491 -27.37 -23.87 8.12
C ALA A 491 -28.36 -23.48 9.24
N ASN A 492 -29.56 -23.03 8.92
CA ASN A 492 -30.53 -22.49 9.91
C ASN A 492 -29.87 -21.53 10.90
N PHE A 493 -29.03 -20.64 10.37
CA PHE A 493 -28.31 -19.66 11.19
C PHE A 493 -29.23 -18.52 11.61
N LYS A 494 -29.30 -18.24 12.90
CA LYS A 494 -30.08 -17.13 13.47
C LYS A 494 -29.19 -16.30 14.39
N THR A 495 -28.86 -15.10 13.99
CA THR A 495 -28.15 -14.18 14.89
C THR A 495 -29.05 -13.77 16.06
N LYS A 496 -28.49 -13.72 17.26
CA LYS A 496 -29.11 -13.19 18.48
C LYS A 496 -28.43 -11.89 18.94
N GLY A 497 -27.55 -11.32 18.10
CA GLY A 497 -26.79 -10.11 18.39
C GLY A 497 -25.54 -10.37 19.22
N TYR A 498 -25.26 -9.51 20.18
CA TYR A 498 -24.11 -9.64 21.07
C TYR A 498 -24.40 -8.99 22.42
N ILE A 499 -23.68 -9.42 23.45
CA ILE A 499 -23.63 -8.80 24.78
C ILE A 499 -22.24 -8.20 24.99
N MET A 500 -22.18 -7.08 25.73
CA MET A 500 -20.93 -6.43 26.09
C MET A 500 -20.47 -6.91 27.47
N ASP A 501 -19.17 -7.10 27.65
CA ASP A 501 -18.57 -7.35 28.95
C ASP A 501 -18.14 -6.04 29.65
N ASP A 502 -17.58 -6.15 30.86
CA ASP A 502 -17.12 -5.01 31.67
C ASP A 502 -15.93 -4.24 31.03
N GLN A 503 -15.39 -4.74 29.92
CA GLN A 503 -14.32 -4.11 29.13
C GLN A 503 -14.85 -3.52 27.82
N ASP A 504 -16.15 -3.38 27.66
CA ASP A 504 -16.82 -2.94 26.43
C ASP A 504 -16.45 -3.77 25.18
N LEU A 505 -16.21 -5.08 25.37
CA LEU A 505 -15.92 -6.02 24.30
C LEU A 505 -17.09 -6.98 24.08
N PRO A 506 -17.47 -7.25 22.80
CA PRO A 506 -18.62 -8.07 22.48
C PRO A 506 -18.34 -9.57 22.68
N THR A 507 -19.39 -10.31 23.08
CA THR A 507 -19.55 -11.75 22.90
C THR A 507 -20.76 -11.93 21.98
N PHE A 508 -20.55 -12.54 20.82
CA PHE A 508 -21.59 -12.72 19.81
C PHE A 508 -22.45 -13.95 20.12
N LEU A 509 -23.75 -13.80 19.93
CA LEU A 509 -24.74 -14.82 20.25
C LEU A 509 -25.50 -15.21 18.98
N TYR A 510 -25.62 -16.51 18.72
CA TYR A 510 -26.39 -17.01 17.58
C TYR A 510 -26.85 -18.45 17.82
N GLU A 511 -27.78 -18.88 17.00
CA GLU A 511 -28.23 -20.28 16.92
C GLU A 511 -27.86 -20.82 15.54
N VAL A 512 -27.31 -22.01 15.48
CA VAL A 512 -27.00 -22.70 14.24
C VAL A 512 -27.36 -24.17 14.35
N SER A 513 -28.21 -24.68 13.42
CA SER A 513 -28.68 -26.06 13.41
C SER A 513 -29.25 -26.54 14.77
N GLY A 514 -29.92 -25.65 15.50
CA GLY A 514 -30.54 -25.93 16.80
C GLY A 514 -29.61 -25.86 18.02
N SER A 515 -28.34 -25.53 17.83
CA SER A 515 -27.37 -25.31 18.92
C SER A 515 -27.20 -23.81 19.18
N ASP A 516 -27.31 -23.42 20.46
CA ASP A 516 -26.97 -22.06 20.88
C ASP A 516 -25.46 -21.89 20.98
N VAL A 517 -24.95 -20.77 20.49
CA VAL A 517 -23.52 -20.47 20.42
C VAL A 517 -23.23 -19.12 21.06
N GLU A 518 -22.23 -19.11 21.94
CA GLU A 518 -21.56 -17.91 22.44
C GLU A 518 -20.14 -17.86 21.85
N ASP A 519 -19.82 -16.79 21.15
CA ASP A 519 -18.58 -16.63 20.41
C ASP A 519 -17.81 -15.41 20.93
N LYS A 520 -16.77 -15.66 21.70
CA LYS A 520 -15.97 -14.65 22.38
C LYS A 520 -14.62 -14.50 21.71
N ILE A 521 -14.33 -13.29 21.17
CA ILE A 521 -13.06 -12.95 20.51
C ILE A 521 -12.33 -11.93 21.38
N ARG A 522 -11.04 -12.19 21.66
CA ARG A 522 -10.19 -11.30 22.46
C ARG A 522 -8.83 -11.13 21.80
N ILE A 523 -8.26 -9.94 21.96
CA ILE A 523 -6.90 -9.63 21.50
C ILE A 523 -5.96 -9.87 22.67
N ILE A 524 -4.97 -10.73 22.48
CA ILE A 524 -4.01 -11.14 23.47
C ILE A 524 -2.65 -10.50 23.16
N ASP A 525 -2.05 -9.85 24.17
CA ASP A 525 -0.70 -9.25 24.14
C ASP A 525 -0.45 -8.32 22.95
N HIS A 526 -1.48 -7.69 22.39
CA HIS A 526 -1.41 -6.88 21.16
C HIS A 526 -0.92 -7.67 19.92
N LYS A 527 -0.94 -9.00 19.97
CA LYS A 527 -0.32 -9.89 18.99
C LYS A 527 -1.32 -10.62 18.10
N TYR A 528 -2.32 -11.26 18.71
CA TYR A 528 -3.19 -12.19 18.01
C TYR A 528 -4.62 -12.15 18.54
N LEU A 529 -5.54 -12.69 17.76
CA LEU A 529 -6.92 -12.90 18.18
C LEU A 529 -7.06 -14.30 18.76
N GLU A 530 -7.59 -14.40 19.96
CA GLU A 530 -8.04 -15.62 20.60
C GLU A 530 -9.54 -15.74 20.46
N ARG A 531 -10.03 -16.89 20.01
CA ARG A 531 -11.44 -17.16 19.83
C ARG A 531 -11.88 -18.33 20.70
N ASN A 532 -12.84 -18.07 21.57
CA ASN A 532 -13.45 -19.05 22.47
C ASN A 532 -14.93 -19.19 22.11
N ILE A 533 -15.34 -20.37 21.71
CA ILE A 533 -16.69 -20.68 21.24
C ILE A 533 -17.31 -21.70 22.20
N ASN A 534 -18.39 -21.32 22.85
CA ASN A 534 -19.20 -22.21 23.65
C ASN A 534 -20.43 -22.64 22.83
N ILE A 535 -20.65 -23.94 22.66
CA ILE A 535 -21.75 -24.50 21.88
C ILE A 535 -22.62 -25.32 22.86
N LYS A 536 -23.85 -24.92 23.06
CA LYS A 536 -24.79 -25.68 23.88
C LYS A 536 -25.40 -26.77 23.03
N ASN A 537 -25.24 -28.04 23.49
CA ASN A 537 -25.69 -29.24 22.79
C ASN A 537 -25.19 -29.33 21.33
N PRO A 538 -23.87 -29.43 21.08
CA PRO A 538 -23.35 -29.57 19.75
C PRO A 538 -23.91 -30.82 19.07
N ALA A 539 -24.40 -30.70 17.84
CA ALA A 539 -24.98 -31.82 17.12
C ALA A 539 -23.87 -32.77 16.59
N ALA A 540 -24.16 -34.05 16.57
CA ALA A 540 -23.25 -35.05 16.06
C ALA A 540 -22.86 -34.74 14.59
N GLY A 541 -21.57 -34.78 14.29
CA GLY A 541 -21.03 -34.50 12.95
C GLY A 541 -20.92 -33.02 12.57
N GLN A 542 -21.20 -32.10 13.48
CA GLN A 542 -20.86 -30.68 13.27
C GLN A 542 -19.37 -30.47 13.33
N LYS A 543 -18.86 -29.59 12.45
CA LYS A 543 -17.48 -29.14 12.41
C LYS A 543 -17.39 -27.63 12.40
N ILE A 544 -16.29 -27.12 12.92
CA ILE A 544 -15.95 -25.70 12.94
C ILE A 544 -14.86 -25.46 11.90
N ARG A 545 -15.14 -24.63 10.90
CA ARG A 545 -14.19 -24.20 9.88
C ARG A 545 -13.36 -23.04 10.42
N ILE A 546 -12.13 -23.31 10.79
CA ILE A 546 -11.25 -22.30 11.38
C ILE A 546 -10.32 -21.64 10.36
N GLY A 547 -10.14 -22.24 9.17
CA GLY A 547 -9.37 -21.67 8.06
C GLY A 547 -9.67 -22.35 6.74
N MET A 548 -9.52 -21.63 5.65
CA MET A 548 -9.65 -22.13 4.28
C MET A 548 -8.58 -21.51 3.40
N SER A 549 -7.88 -22.31 2.61
CA SER A 549 -6.86 -21.85 1.68
C SER A 549 -6.51 -22.94 0.68
N SER A 550 -5.96 -22.57 -0.47
CA SER A 550 -5.32 -23.52 -1.38
C SER A 550 -4.06 -24.15 -0.78
N GLU A 551 -3.43 -23.43 0.15
CA GLU A 551 -2.20 -23.86 0.82
C GLU A 551 -2.38 -23.78 2.34
N ILE A 552 -2.43 -24.93 3.00
CA ILE A 552 -2.38 -25.08 4.45
C ILE A 552 -1.20 -25.99 4.76
N LYS A 553 -0.25 -25.49 5.55
CA LYS A 553 0.95 -26.23 5.96
C LYS A 553 0.99 -26.33 7.48
N GLU A 554 1.08 -27.54 7.99
CA GLU A 554 1.34 -27.77 9.41
C GLU A 554 2.80 -27.42 9.74
N MET A 555 2.99 -26.64 10.80
CA MET A 555 4.29 -26.09 11.21
C MET A 555 4.85 -26.74 12.48
N GLY A 556 4.11 -27.66 13.09
CA GLY A 556 4.37 -28.23 14.43
C GLY A 556 3.65 -27.46 15.52
N ASP A 557 3.60 -28.02 16.73
CA ASP A 557 2.98 -27.40 17.93
C ASP A 557 1.53 -26.91 17.74
N ASN A 558 0.75 -27.63 16.91
CA ASN A 558 -0.61 -27.28 16.52
C ASN A 558 -0.74 -25.93 15.80
N LEU A 559 0.34 -25.48 15.19
CA LEU A 559 0.42 -24.26 14.37
C LEU A 559 0.27 -24.61 12.89
N TYR A 560 -0.58 -23.89 12.20
CA TYR A 560 -0.85 -24.06 10.76
C TYR A 560 -0.62 -22.73 10.05
N ALA A 561 0.22 -22.74 9.01
CA ALA A 561 0.41 -21.60 8.11
C ALA A 561 -0.57 -21.70 6.94
N LEU A 562 -1.26 -20.60 6.63
CA LEU A 562 -2.25 -20.53 5.58
C LEU A 562 -1.83 -19.47 4.53
N ASP A 563 -2.32 -19.70 3.31
CA ASP A 563 -2.26 -18.74 2.22
C ASP A 563 -0.82 -18.25 1.93
N GLY A 564 0.11 -19.19 1.73
CA GLY A 564 1.52 -18.87 1.48
C GLY A 564 2.24 -18.18 2.64
N LYS A 565 1.89 -18.50 3.89
CA LYS A 565 2.36 -17.86 5.12
C LYS A 565 1.91 -16.39 5.24
N SER A 566 0.64 -16.14 4.93
CA SER A 566 0.01 -14.82 5.14
C SER A 566 -0.50 -14.66 6.57
N TYR A 567 -0.89 -15.76 7.23
CA TYR A 567 -1.27 -15.81 8.64
C TYR A 567 -1.14 -17.21 9.22
N TYR A 568 -1.21 -17.32 10.54
CA TYR A 568 -1.24 -18.61 11.23
C TYR A 568 -2.55 -18.82 11.96
N ILE A 569 -2.91 -20.10 12.08
CA ILE A 569 -3.92 -20.57 13.04
C ILE A 569 -3.23 -21.53 14.01
N LYS A 570 -3.43 -21.32 15.30
CA LYS A 570 -2.99 -22.25 16.35
C LYS A 570 -4.21 -22.91 16.95
N ALA A 571 -4.31 -24.23 16.80
CA ALA A 571 -5.50 -24.99 17.21
C ALA A 571 -5.15 -26.45 17.53
N VAL A 572 -5.41 -26.88 18.76
CA VAL A 572 -5.20 -28.26 19.20
C VAL A 572 -6.29 -29.15 18.61
N GLY A 573 -5.90 -30.27 17.99
CA GLY A 573 -6.84 -31.23 17.42
C GLY A 573 -7.45 -30.83 16.08
N ALA A 574 -6.91 -29.81 15.43
CA ALA A 574 -7.34 -29.44 14.09
C ALA A 574 -6.91 -30.47 13.05
N SER A 575 -7.70 -30.59 12.00
CA SER A 575 -7.43 -31.46 10.84
C SER A 575 -7.61 -30.70 9.54
N ILE A 576 -6.75 -31.03 8.56
CA ILE A 576 -6.85 -30.51 7.20
C ILE A 576 -7.72 -31.44 6.37
N GLU A 577 -8.80 -30.92 5.81
CA GLU A 577 -9.73 -31.64 4.96
C GLU A 577 -9.77 -31.04 3.55
N GLY A 578 -10.25 -31.81 2.57
CA GLY A 578 -10.27 -31.38 1.18
C GLY A 578 -8.94 -31.59 0.45
N SER A 579 -8.89 -31.21 -0.81
CA SER A 579 -7.73 -31.39 -1.67
C SER A 579 -7.58 -30.27 -2.70
N GLY A 580 -6.40 -30.17 -3.31
CA GLY A 580 -6.12 -29.17 -4.35
C GLY A 580 -6.24 -27.73 -3.82
N PHE A 581 -7.03 -26.92 -4.50
CA PHE A 581 -7.22 -25.50 -4.17
C PHE A 581 -8.24 -25.26 -3.03
N ASN A 582 -8.90 -26.32 -2.52
CA ASN A 582 -9.99 -26.22 -1.57
C ASN A 582 -9.65 -27.00 -0.29
N LYS A 583 -8.64 -26.54 0.44
CA LYS A 583 -8.31 -27.11 1.75
C LYS A 583 -9.00 -26.32 2.84
N VAL A 584 -9.51 -27.04 3.83
CA VAL A 584 -10.20 -26.46 5.00
C VAL A 584 -9.53 -26.99 6.26
N LEU A 585 -9.20 -26.11 7.17
CA LEU A 585 -8.77 -26.45 8.52
C LEU A 585 -9.99 -26.48 9.42
N THR A 586 -10.23 -27.62 10.07
CA THR A 586 -11.43 -27.85 10.88
C THR A 586 -11.10 -28.30 12.29
N LEU A 587 -12.03 -28.02 13.20
CA LEU A 587 -12.13 -28.64 14.52
C LEU A 587 -13.46 -29.36 14.64
N PRO A 588 -13.56 -30.48 15.41
CA PRO A 588 -14.85 -31.05 15.77
C PRO A 588 -15.63 -30.07 16.64
N ALA A 589 -16.94 -29.95 16.43
CA ALA A 589 -17.78 -29.18 17.31
C ALA A 589 -17.85 -29.86 18.68
N ALA A 590 -17.56 -29.11 19.73
CA ALA A 590 -17.60 -29.52 21.13
C ALA A 590 -18.22 -28.40 21.96
N GLU A 591 -18.61 -28.68 23.21
CA GLU A 591 -19.17 -27.67 24.13
C GLU A 591 -18.25 -26.45 24.27
N LYS A 592 -16.93 -26.66 24.20
CA LYS A 592 -15.91 -25.60 24.21
C LYS A 592 -14.92 -25.83 23.11
N VAL A 593 -14.75 -24.83 22.25
CA VAL A 593 -13.76 -24.81 21.18
C VAL A 593 -12.90 -23.59 21.32
N HIS A 594 -11.61 -23.75 21.15
CA HIS A 594 -10.62 -22.68 21.28
C HIS A 594 -9.61 -22.73 20.15
N TYR A 595 -9.28 -21.58 19.57
CA TYR A 595 -8.17 -21.41 18.64
C TYR A 595 -7.72 -19.95 18.59
N SER A 596 -6.52 -19.73 18.04
CA SER A 596 -5.96 -18.40 17.86
C SER A 596 -5.60 -18.12 16.40
N ILE A 597 -5.77 -16.86 15.98
CA ILE A 597 -5.36 -16.35 14.68
C ILE A 597 -4.18 -15.40 14.93
N LEU A 598 -2.99 -15.80 14.48
CA LEU A 598 -1.74 -15.04 14.63
C LEU A 598 -1.43 -14.32 13.31
N TRP A 599 -1.25 -13.00 13.42
CA TRP A 599 -0.99 -12.18 12.23
C TRP A 599 -0.15 -10.95 12.52
#